data_3488b48b441b3ba1402d5af5e7dc8ef7
#
_entry.id   3488b48b441b3ba1402d5af5e7dc8ef7
#
_cell.length_a   1.000
_cell.length_b   1.000
_cell.length_c   1.000
_cell.angle_alpha   90.00
_cell.angle_beta   90.00
_cell.angle_gamma   90.00
#
_symmetry.space_group_name_H-M   'P 1'
#
loop_
_entity.id
_entity.type
_entity.pdbx_description
1 polymer ?
#
loop_
_entity_poly.entity_id
_entity_poly.type
_entity_poly.pdbx_seq_one_letter_code
_entity_poly.pdbx_strand_id
1 'polypeptide(L)'
;MSRANIIGMIESSKNVDVSKSFVSSLIWTIERKEDAKPSQTLKPSSLRCIRSGVYQCLGVEPSKSQKSHNLDGICASGTAVHEYIQSICLGMNDTGWEYVDVGEYISEHNLNDVKVVKPCDFEHGIYETKLRHEGFGTPISFLCDGLLKHKGKYYILEIKSTNAGAFFKQNGVEEKHKAQAIAYSTLLSVDSVIFLYVERDLLNKKCFQYTPTKKEKDKFVSDVKYATHCIEYGLIPAKPIEAEQDKRFCAYCRYTDECKRSTEEYKYKE
;
A
#
# COMPACT_ATOMS: atom_id res chain seq x y z
N MET A 1 31.51 5.31 -7.21
CA MET A 1 32.27 5.84 -8.39
C MET A 1 31.68 7.18 -8.77
N SER A 2 32.50 8.18 -9.08
CA SER A 2 31.97 9.50 -9.48
C SER A 2 31.41 9.46 -10.90
N ARG A 3 30.47 10.37 -11.21
CA ARG A 3 29.83 10.52 -12.52
C ARG A 3 30.87 10.68 -13.65
N ALA A 4 31.98 11.35 -13.35
CA ALA A 4 33.12 11.53 -14.27
C ALA A 4 33.81 10.21 -14.64
N ASN A 5 33.91 9.26 -13.71
CA ASN A 5 34.54 7.96 -14.00
C ASN A 5 33.69 7.09 -14.93
N ILE A 6 32.37 7.15 -14.81
CA ILE A 6 31.46 6.36 -15.66
C ILE A 6 31.46 6.92 -17.09
N ILE A 7 31.39 8.23 -17.25
CA ILE A 7 31.46 8.91 -18.56
C ILE A 7 32.81 8.64 -19.23
N GLY A 8 33.93 8.76 -18.50
CA GLY A 8 35.27 8.48 -19.02
C GLY A 8 35.46 7.02 -19.46
N MET A 9 34.83 6.04 -18.77
CA MET A 9 34.84 4.64 -19.18
C MET A 9 34.00 4.40 -20.43
N ILE A 10 32.94 5.14 -20.65
CA ILE A 10 32.09 5.06 -21.85
C ILE A 10 32.82 5.67 -23.06
N GLU A 11 33.50 6.81 -22.86
CA GLU A 11 34.23 7.50 -23.95
C GLU A 11 35.51 6.78 -24.40
N SER A 12 36.10 5.95 -23.55
CA SER A 12 37.36 5.23 -23.88
C SER A 12 37.18 3.96 -24.70
N SER A 13 35.95 3.47 -24.88
CA SER A 13 35.70 2.28 -25.68
C SER A 13 35.26 2.62 -27.11
N LYS A 14 36.12 2.35 -28.08
CA LYS A 14 35.88 2.60 -29.52
C LYS A 14 34.72 1.82 -30.14
N ASN A 15 34.05 0.92 -29.38
CA ASN A 15 32.87 0.15 -29.81
C ASN A 15 31.88 0.03 -28.64
N VAL A 16 31.29 1.15 -28.19
CA VAL A 16 30.20 1.10 -27.25
C VAL A 16 28.94 0.60 -27.96
N ASP A 17 28.43 -0.54 -27.50
CA ASP A 17 27.08 -0.96 -27.84
C ASP A 17 26.08 0.04 -27.28
N VAL A 18 25.59 0.94 -28.13
CA VAL A 18 24.70 2.06 -27.74
C VAL A 18 23.47 1.56 -27.02
N SER A 19 22.92 0.39 -27.41
CA SER A 19 21.74 -0.18 -26.81
C SER A 19 22.00 -0.60 -25.33
N LYS A 20 23.13 -1.26 -25.07
CA LYS A 20 23.54 -1.63 -23.71
C LYS A 20 23.86 -0.42 -22.86
N SER A 21 24.52 0.58 -23.43
CA SER A 21 24.82 1.84 -22.74
C SER A 21 23.54 2.55 -22.31
N PHE A 22 22.55 2.65 -23.21
CA PHE A 22 21.25 3.26 -22.90
C PHE A 22 20.52 2.52 -21.77
N VAL A 23 20.38 1.19 -21.87
CA VAL A 23 19.72 0.38 -20.84
C VAL A 23 20.41 0.51 -19.49
N SER A 24 21.75 0.46 -19.46
CA SER A 24 22.51 0.63 -18.20
C SER A 24 22.30 2.02 -17.59
N SER A 25 22.25 3.07 -18.41
CA SER A 25 22.00 4.44 -17.97
C SER A 25 20.57 4.60 -17.44
N LEU A 26 19.59 3.98 -18.07
CA LEU A 26 18.20 3.98 -17.64
C LEU A 26 18.05 3.30 -16.27
N ILE A 27 18.60 2.08 -16.13
CA ILE A 27 18.59 1.33 -14.86
C ILE A 27 19.24 2.15 -13.74
N TRP A 28 20.43 2.69 -14.00
CA TRP A 28 21.14 3.52 -13.03
C TRP A 28 20.34 4.77 -12.60
N THR A 29 19.62 5.40 -13.54
CA THR A 29 18.77 6.55 -13.25
C THR A 29 17.60 6.17 -12.35
N ILE A 30 16.97 5.02 -12.61
CA ILE A 30 15.87 4.50 -11.79
C ILE A 30 16.34 4.20 -10.36
N GLU A 31 17.47 3.49 -10.23
CA GLU A 31 17.99 3.03 -8.94
C GLU A 31 18.50 4.16 -8.05
N ARG A 32 18.73 5.35 -8.60
CA ARG A 32 19.15 6.56 -7.86
C ARG A 32 18.01 7.46 -7.41
N LYS A 33 16.77 7.17 -7.79
CA LYS A 33 15.64 7.95 -7.26
C LYS A 33 15.64 7.85 -5.73
N GLU A 34 15.55 8.99 -5.06
CA GLU A 34 15.42 9.01 -3.61
C GLU A 34 14.06 8.47 -3.18
N ASP A 35 14.05 7.72 -2.08
CA ASP A 35 12.80 7.31 -1.46
C ASP A 35 12.13 8.49 -0.78
N ALA A 36 10.80 8.55 -0.90
CA ALA A 36 10.03 9.50 -0.10
C ALA A 36 10.25 9.22 1.39
N LYS A 37 10.44 10.28 2.17
CA LYS A 37 10.56 10.17 3.63
C LYS A 37 9.33 9.46 4.20
N PRO A 38 9.50 8.52 5.15
CA PRO A 38 8.37 7.87 5.80
C PRO A 38 7.46 8.91 6.46
N SER A 39 6.15 8.78 6.27
CA SER A 39 5.18 9.61 6.99
C SER A 39 5.06 9.09 8.44
N GLN A 40 4.97 10.00 9.40
CA GLN A 40 4.76 9.66 10.83
C GLN A 40 3.28 9.32 11.11
N THR A 41 2.67 8.52 10.25
CA THR A 41 1.28 8.06 10.40
C THR A 41 1.22 6.56 10.17
N LEU A 42 0.31 5.88 10.85
CA LEU A 42 0.02 4.49 10.56
C LEU A 42 -0.58 4.36 9.14
N LYS A 43 -0.39 3.20 8.53
CA LYS A 43 -0.99 2.85 7.23
C LYS A 43 -1.63 1.47 7.32
N PRO A 44 -2.78 1.22 6.69
CA PRO A 44 -3.41 -0.10 6.66
C PRO A 44 -2.46 -1.23 6.26
N SER A 45 -1.61 -0.99 5.27
CA SER A 45 -0.61 -1.96 4.81
C SER A 45 0.49 -2.26 5.85
N SER A 46 0.81 -1.31 6.74
CA SER A 46 1.79 -1.51 7.81
C SER A 46 1.21 -2.24 9.03
N LEU A 47 -0.11 -2.23 9.20
CA LEU A 47 -0.78 -2.87 10.33
C LEU A 47 -0.84 -4.40 10.25
N ARG A 48 -0.42 -4.99 9.13
CA ARG A 48 -0.10 -6.41 9.08
C ARG A 48 1.01 -6.78 10.08
N CYS A 49 1.92 -5.85 10.35
CA CYS A 49 2.95 -5.94 11.38
C CYS A 49 2.95 -4.65 12.19
N ILE A 50 2.32 -4.65 13.38
CA ILE A 50 2.21 -3.49 14.27
C ILE A 50 3.59 -2.88 14.54
N ARG A 51 4.60 -3.72 14.79
CA ARG A 51 5.99 -3.31 15.02
C ARG A 51 6.53 -2.44 13.87
N SER A 52 6.24 -2.82 12.62
CA SER A 52 6.65 -2.03 11.44
C SER A 52 5.96 -0.65 11.38
N GLY A 53 4.66 -0.61 11.74
CA GLY A 53 3.90 0.64 11.83
C GLY A 53 4.43 1.56 12.92
N VAL A 54 4.77 1.00 14.08
CA VAL A 54 5.36 1.74 15.21
C VAL A 54 6.73 2.30 14.84
N TYR A 55 7.61 1.50 14.21
CA TYR A 55 8.90 1.99 13.71
C TYR A 55 8.73 3.19 12.77
N GLN A 56 7.76 3.12 11.85
CA GLN A 56 7.49 4.21 10.92
C GLN A 56 7.09 5.50 11.66
N CYS A 57 6.21 5.40 12.65
CA CYS A 57 5.73 6.55 13.41
C CYS A 57 6.80 7.14 14.33
N LEU A 58 7.67 6.32 14.90
CA LEU A 58 8.81 6.74 15.72
C LEU A 58 9.97 7.31 14.91
N GLY A 59 9.88 7.32 13.57
CA GLY A 59 10.93 7.85 12.70
C GLY A 59 12.18 6.99 12.66
N VAL A 60 12.06 5.68 12.89
CA VAL A 60 13.17 4.73 12.72
C VAL A 60 13.65 4.77 11.28
N GLU A 61 14.96 4.86 11.08
CA GLU A 61 15.56 4.86 9.75
C GLU A 61 15.29 3.52 9.04
N PRO A 62 14.77 3.54 7.83
CA PRO A 62 14.59 2.33 7.05
C PRO A 62 15.93 1.63 6.78
N SER A 63 15.91 0.30 6.78
CA SER A 63 17.04 -0.51 6.32
C SER A 63 17.46 -0.08 4.92
N LYS A 64 18.75 0.07 4.68
CA LYS A 64 19.27 0.39 3.35
C LYS A 64 18.98 -0.78 2.41
N SER A 65 17.98 -0.65 1.58
CA SER A 65 17.72 -1.60 0.49
C SER A 65 18.32 -1.06 -0.79
N GLN A 66 18.96 -1.93 -1.56
CA GLN A 66 19.27 -1.59 -2.94
C GLN A 66 17.95 -1.49 -3.71
N LYS A 67 17.65 -0.31 -4.27
CA LYS A 67 16.50 -0.16 -5.16
C LYS A 67 16.66 -1.11 -6.34
N SER A 68 15.61 -1.85 -6.61
CA SER A 68 15.55 -2.69 -7.80
C SER A 68 14.75 -1.97 -8.87
N HIS A 69 15.36 -1.72 -10.03
CA HIS A 69 14.66 -1.16 -11.19
C HIS A 69 13.44 -2.01 -11.59
N ASN A 70 13.53 -3.34 -11.40
CA ASN A 70 12.40 -4.23 -11.64
C ASN A 70 11.22 -3.94 -10.74
N LEU A 71 11.48 -3.67 -9.42
CA LEU A 71 10.43 -3.35 -8.46
C LEU A 71 9.78 -1.99 -8.78
N ASP A 72 10.57 -0.99 -9.16
CA ASP A 72 10.06 0.31 -9.61
C ASP A 72 9.13 0.16 -10.82
N GLY A 73 9.55 -0.63 -11.82
CA GLY A 73 8.73 -0.94 -13.00
C GLY A 73 7.43 -1.70 -12.67
N ILE A 74 7.50 -2.65 -11.72
CA ILE A 74 6.31 -3.37 -11.22
C ILE A 74 5.33 -2.41 -10.55
N CYS A 75 5.82 -1.49 -9.73
CA CYS A 75 4.98 -0.49 -9.06
C CYS A 75 4.34 0.47 -10.08
N ALA A 76 5.12 0.99 -11.04
CA ALA A 76 4.61 1.87 -12.09
C ALA A 76 3.53 1.19 -12.96
N SER A 77 3.76 -0.07 -13.35
CA SER A 77 2.77 -0.87 -14.06
C SER A 77 1.50 -1.10 -13.22
N GLY A 78 1.67 -1.31 -11.91
CA GLY A 78 0.54 -1.41 -10.98
C GLY A 78 -0.30 -0.15 -10.97
N THR A 79 0.31 1.02 -10.84
CA THR A 79 -0.37 2.32 -10.87
C THR A 79 -1.14 2.51 -12.17
N ALA A 80 -0.53 2.23 -13.33
CA ALA A 80 -1.21 2.33 -14.63
C ALA A 80 -2.44 1.42 -14.74
N VAL A 81 -2.38 0.19 -14.18
CA VAL A 81 -3.53 -0.72 -14.12
C VAL A 81 -4.64 -0.15 -13.23
N HIS A 82 -4.31 0.44 -12.08
CA HIS A 82 -5.29 1.08 -11.19
C HIS A 82 -5.99 2.23 -11.91
N GLU A 83 -5.25 3.18 -12.47
CA GLU A 83 -5.80 4.34 -13.21
C GLU A 83 -6.72 3.89 -14.36
N TYR A 84 -6.28 2.89 -15.13
CA TYR A 84 -7.10 2.33 -16.22
C TYR A 84 -8.42 1.74 -15.72
N ILE A 85 -8.38 0.89 -14.67
CA ILE A 85 -9.61 0.26 -14.12
C ILE A 85 -10.53 1.31 -13.50
N GLN A 86 -9.98 2.26 -12.74
CA GLN A 86 -10.76 3.32 -12.11
C GLN A 86 -11.46 4.20 -13.15
N SER A 87 -10.80 4.54 -14.26
CA SER A 87 -11.40 5.28 -15.36
C SER A 87 -12.58 4.53 -16.01
N ILE A 88 -12.48 3.20 -16.11
CA ILE A 88 -13.59 2.36 -16.62
C ILE A 88 -14.75 2.34 -15.62
N CYS A 89 -14.46 2.25 -14.32
CA CYS A 89 -15.48 2.20 -13.28
C CYS A 89 -16.39 3.45 -13.26
N LEU A 90 -15.87 4.62 -13.60
CA LEU A 90 -16.67 5.85 -13.74
C LEU A 90 -17.77 5.74 -14.80
N GLY A 91 -17.57 4.93 -15.84
CA GLY A 91 -18.55 4.71 -16.91
C GLY A 91 -19.55 3.58 -16.64
N MET A 92 -19.60 2.99 -15.45
CA MET A 92 -20.40 1.81 -15.17
C MET A 92 -21.87 2.09 -14.76
N ASN A 93 -22.29 3.34 -14.69
CA ASN A 93 -23.62 3.73 -14.17
C ASN A 93 -24.78 3.01 -14.85
N ASP A 94 -24.72 2.79 -16.17
CA ASP A 94 -25.75 2.07 -16.92
C ASP A 94 -25.81 0.57 -16.59
N THR A 95 -24.84 0.05 -15.87
CA THR A 95 -24.79 -1.36 -15.43
C THR A 95 -25.42 -1.58 -14.04
N GLY A 96 -25.88 -0.50 -13.40
CA GLY A 96 -26.38 -0.51 -12.03
C GLY A 96 -25.28 -0.48 -10.97
N TRP A 97 -24.03 -0.23 -11.35
CA TRP A 97 -22.91 0.10 -10.48
C TRP A 97 -22.57 1.57 -10.62
N GLU A 98 -22.34 2.24 -9.52
CA GLU A 98 -21.98 3.65 -9.45
C GLU A 98 -20.60 3.75 -8.78
N TYR A 99 -19.69 4.51 -9.39
CA TYR A 99 -18.41 4.89 -8.75
C TYR A 99 -18.62 6.16 -7.93
N VAL A 100 -18.44 6.08 -6.63
CA VAL A 100 -18.84 7.11 -5.67
C VAL A 100 -17.62 7.95 -5.26
N ASP A 101 -17.79 9.26 -5.16
CA ASP A 101 -16.80 10.14 -4.50
C ASP A 101 -16.76 9.80 -3.01
N VAL A 102 -15.58 9.40 -2.54
CA VAL A 102 -15.37 8.99 -1.14
C VAL A 102 -15.55 10.19 -0.19
N GLY A 103 -15.23 11.41 -0.64
CA GLY A 103 -15.42 12.62 0.15
C GLY A 103 -16.91 12.94 0.37
N GLU A 104 -17.73 12.79 -0.67
CA GLU A 104 -19.18 12.92 -0.57
C GLU A 104 -19.75 11.85 0.38
N TYR A 105 -19.35 10.59 0.21
CA TYR A 105 -19.74 9.50 1.09
C TYR A 105 -19.42 9.78 2.57
N ILE A 106 -18.23 10.26 2.89
CA ILE A 106 -17.82 10.62 4.25
C ILE A 106 -18.75 11.68 4.84
N SER A 107 -19.07 12.71 4.04
CA SER A 107 -19.96 13.79 4.45
C SER A 107 -21.38 13.30 4.69
N GLU A 108 -21.95 12.53 3.76
CA GLU A 108 -23.31 11.99 3.85
C GLU A 108 -23.51 11.05 5.04
N HIS A 109 -22.46 10.27 5.39
CA HIS A 109 -22.52 9.28 6.48
C HIS A 109 -21.97 9.82 7.81
N ASN A 110 -21.64 11.12 7.89
CA ASN A 110 -21.15 11.79 9.10
C ASN A 110 -19.92 11.09 9.73
N LEU A 111 -18.97 10.65 8.92
CA LEU A 111 -17.74 10.00 9.39
C LEU A 111 -16.76 11.03 9.93
N ASN A 112 -17.07 11.64 11.06
CA ASN A 112 -16.37 12.82 11.62
C ASN A 112 -14.88 12.57 11.92
N ASP A 113 -14.48 11.33 12.19
CA ASP A 113 -13.09 10.94 12.45
C ASP A 113 -12.25 10.81 11.17
N VAL A 114 -12.89 10.82 9.98
CA VAL A 114 -12.23 10.69 8.70
C VAL A 114 -12.14 12.03 8.00
N LYS A 115 -10.92 12.46 7.68
CA LYS A 115 -10.66 13.71 6.96
C LYS A 115 -10.16 13.44 5.56
N VAL A 116 -10.69 14.16 4.58
CA VAL A 116 -10.17 14.20 3.22
C VAL A 116 -8.92 15.10 3.22
N VAL A 117 -7.76 14.49 2.94
CA VAL A 117 -6.47 15.20 2.85
C VAL A 117 -6.22 15.71 1.43
N LYS A 118 -6.56 14.90 0.43
CA LYS A 118 -6.54 15.26 -0.98
C LYS A 118 -7.75 14.59 -1.64
N PRO A 119 -8.70 15.37 -2.17
CA PRO A 119 -9.87 14.81 -2.85
C PRO A 119 -9.46 14.15 -4.17
N CYS A 120 -10.30 13.25 -4.67
CA CYS A 120 -10.27 12.84 -6.06
C CYS A 120 -10.64 14.02 -6.97
N ASP A 121 -10.25 13.92 -8.23
CA ASP A 121 -10.61 14.87 -9.27
C ASP A 121 -10.73 14.07 -10.58
N PHE A 122 -11.92 13.59 -10.84
CA PHE A 122 -12.19 12.67 -11.95
C PHE A 122 -11.99 13.33 -13.31
N GLU A 123 -12.21 14.64 -13.41
CA GLU A 123 -12.00 15.40 -14.65
C GLU A 123 -10.52 15.44 -15.05
N HIS A 124 -9.63 15.47 -14.03
CA HIS A 124 -8.18 15.50 -14.23
C HIS A 124 -7.51 14.12 -14.02
N GLY A 125 -8.29 13.03 -13.98
CA GLY A 125 -7.76 11.67 -13.86
C GLY A 125 -7.19 11.33 -12.48
N ILE A 126 -7.61 12.03 -11.43
CA ILE A 126 -7.24 11.72 -10.05
C ILE A 126 -8.39 10.93 -9.42
N TYR A 127 -8.25 9.60 -9.42
CA TYR A 127 -9.32 8.70 -8.99
C TYR A 127 -9.31 8.38 -7.51
N GLU A 128 -8.15 8.48 -6.85
CA GLU A 128 -7.97 8.11 -5.45
C GLU A 128 -8.14 9.32 -4.53
N THR A 129 -8.90 9.13 -3.45
CA THR A 129 -9.01 10.11 -2.37
C THR A 129 -8.04 9.76 -1.26
N LYS A 130 -7.14 10.69 -0.92
CA LYS A 130 -6.25 10.52 0.23
C LYS A 130 -6.99 10.91 1.51
N LEU A 131 -7.03 9.95 2.42
CA LEU A 131 -7.78 10.01 3.67
C LEU A 131 -6.87 9.94 4.89
N ARG A 132 -7.37 10.48 6.01
CA ARG A 132 -6.74 10.41 7.32
C ARG A 132 -7.81 10.19 8.38
N HIS A 133 -7.70 9.11 9.13
CA HIS A 133 -8.55 8.84 10.29
C HIS A 133 -7.83 9.27 11.57
N GLU A 134 -8.51 9.98 12.46
CA GLU A 134 -7.93 10.58 13.68
C GLU A 134 -8.54 10.04 14.99
N GLY A 135 -9.57 9.22 14.94
CA GLY A 135 -10.33 8.76 16.12
C GLY A 135 -9.61 7.76 17.04
N PHE A 136 -8.37 7.35 16.73
CA PHE A 136 -7.64 6.34 17.53
C PHE A 136 -6.38 6.89 18.22
N GLY A 137 -6.20 8.22 18.27
CA GLY A 137 -5.02 8.87 18.82
C GLY A 137 -3.92 9.04 17.78
N THR A 138 -3.26 7.97 17.35
CA THR A 138 -2.31 8.06 16.23
C THR A 138 -3.05 8.09 14.89
N PRO A 139 -2.77 9.08 14.03
CA PRO A 139 -3.44 9.17 12.75
C PRO A 139 -3.13 7.99 11.83
N ILE A 140 -4.16 7.52 11.10
CA ILE A 140 -4.04 6.51 10.07
C ILE A 140 -4.24 7.16 8.72
N SER A 141 -3.21 7.18 7.87
CA SER A 141 -3.32 7.70 6.50
C SER A 141 -3.49 6.56 5.50
N PHE A 142 -4.47 6.71 4.61
CA PHE A 142 -4.77 5.69 3.60
C PHE A 142 -5.29 6.29 2.31
N LEU A 143 -5.22 5.50 1.26
CA LEU A 143 -5.80 5.74 -0.05
C LEU A 143 -6.78 4.60 -0.31
N CYS A 144 -7.94 4.93 -0.81
CA CYS A 144 -8.95 3.96 -1.25
C CYS A 144 -8.94 3.95 -2.77
N ASP A 145 -8.80 2.78 -3.38
CA ASP A 145 -8.80 2.64 -4.84
C ASP A 145 -10.17 3.03 -5.43
N GLY A 146 -11.24 2.90 -4.64
CA GLY A 146 -12.56 3.37 -5.01
C GLY A 146 -13.64 2.96 -4.03
N LEU A 147 -14.79 3.60 -4.17
CA LEU A 147 -16.02 3.23 -3.51
C LEU A 147 -17.09 2.99 -4.58
N LEU A 148 -17.73 1.85 -4.52
CA LEU A 148 -18.78 1.45 -5.45
C LEU A 148 -20.11 1.38 -4.72
N LYS A 149 -21.19 1.75 -5.41
CA LYS A 149 -22.57 1.57 -4.95
C LYS A 149 -23.32 0.65 -5.90
N HIS A 150 -24.03 -0.33 -5.37
CA HIS A 150 -24.87 -1.23 -6.13
C HIS A 150 -26.09 -1.64 -5.32
N LYS A 151 -27.29 -1.45 -5.87
CA LYS A 151 -28.57 -1.77 -5.20
C LYS A 151 -28.66 -1.20 -3.77
N GLY A 152 -28.23 0.04 -3.60
CA GLY A 152 -28.27 0.76 -2.32
C GLY A 152 -27.22 0.33 -1.30
N LYS A 153 -26.28 -0.56 -1.63
CA LYS A 153 -25.17 -0.98 -0.77
C LYS A 153 -23.85 -0.43 -1.28
N TYR A 154 -22.95 -0.10 -0.35
CA TYR A 154 -21.60 0.36 -0.65
C TYR A 154 -20.58 -0.77 -0.54
N TYR A 155 -19.57 -0.72 -1.41
CA TYR A 155 -18.49 -1.67 -1.49
C TYR A 155 -17.18 -0.90 -1.70
N ILE A 156 -16.17 -1.17 -0.89
CA ILE A 156 -14.83 -0.67 -1.15
C ILE A 156 -14.26 -1.46 -2.33
N LEU A 157 -13.72 -0.76 -3.33
CA LEU A 157 -12.94 -1.37 -4.40
C LEU A 157 -11.47 -1.39 -4.00
N GLU A 158 -10.85 -2.55 -4.13
CA GLU A 158 -9.41 -2.74 -3.94
C GLU A 158 -8.85 -3.46 -5.15
N ILE A 159 -8.01 -2.80 -5.92
CA ILE A 159 -7.41 -3.32 -7.16
C ILE A 159 -6.05 -3.93 -6.84
N LYS A 160 -5.78 -5.10 -7.38
CA LYS A 160 -4.49 -5.79 -7.23
C LYS A 160 -3.97 -6.24 -8.57
N SER A 161 -2.89 -5.62 -9.04
CA SER A 161 -2.19 -6.08 -10.25
C SER A 161 -1.26 -7.25 -9.92
N THR A 162 -1.24 -8.27 -10.77
CA THR A 162 -0.44 -9.47 -10.56
C THR A 162 0.12 -10.03 -11.86
N ASN A 163 1.13 -10.90 -11.79
CA ASN A 163 1.63 -11.61 -12.96
C ASN A 163 0.71 -12.79 -13.33
N ALA A 164 0.81 -13.27 -14.58
CA ALA A 164 -0.01 -14.36 -15.09
C ALA A 164 0.05 -15.63 -14.22
N GLY A 165 1.25 -16.03 -13.78
CA GLY A 165 1.43 -17.24 -12.99
C GLY A 165 0.71 -17.20 -11.62
N ALA A 166 0.71 -16.05 -10.95
CA ALA A 166 -0.01 -15.83 -9.71
C ALA A 166 -1.53 -15.69 -9.98
N PHE A 167 -1.90 -14.97 -11.04
CA PHE A 167 -3.30 -14.73 -11.42
C PHE A 167 -4.06 -16.04 -11.66
N PHE A 168 -3.48 -16.97 -12.44
CA PHE A 168 -4.18 -18.22 -12.75
C PHE A 168 -4.35 -19.13 -11.53
N LYS A 169 -3.46 -19.06 -10.55
CA LYS A 169 -3.56 -19.77 -9.27
C LYS A 169 -4.51 -19.12 -8.27
N GLN A 170 -4.96 -17.89 -8.53
CA GLN A 170 -5.80 -17.12 -7.62
C GLN A 170 -7.22 -17.70 -7.55
N ASN A 171 -7.61 -18.19 -6.37
CA ASN A 171 -8.92 -18.81 -6.13
C ASN A 171 -9.74 -18.11 -5.03
N GLY A 172 -9.27 -16.97 -4.51
CA GLY A 172 -9.91 -16.20 -3.46
C GLY A 172 -9.07 -14.99 -3.06
N VAL A 173 -9.48 -14.27 -2.02
CA VAL A 173 -8.70 -13.16 -1.48
C VAL A 173 -7.45 -13.68 -0.79
N GLU A 174 -6.28 -13.15 -1.17
CA GLU A 174 -5.02 -13.51 -0.51
C GLU A 174 -5.00 -13.01 0.93
N GLU A 175 -4.51 -13.84 1.85
CA GLU A 175 -4.47 -13.54 3.28
C GLU A 175 -3.74 -12.21 3.60
N LYS A 176 -2.64 -11.96 2.89
CA LYS A 176 -1.88 -10.70 3.04
C LYS A 176 -2.68 -9.43 2.70
N HIS A 177 -3.76 -9.54 1.90
CA HIS A 177 -4.60 -8.40 1.50
C HIS A 177 -5.77 -8.18 2.47
N LYS A 178 -6.17 -9.18 3.25
CA LYS A 178 -7.31 -9.06 4.18
C LYS A 178 -7.10 -7.99 5.25
N ALA A 179 -5.87 -7.82 5.75
CA ALA A 179 -5.57 -6.78 6.74
C ALA A 179 -5.93 -5.38 6.24
N GLN A 180 -5.69 -5.10 4.96
CA GLN A 180 -6.05 -3.83 4.31
C GLN A 180 -7.57 -3.68 4.19
N ALA A 181 -8.27 -4.75 3.81
CA ALA A 181 -9.72 -4.76 3.73
C ALA A 181 -10.39 -4.54 5.09
N ILE A 182 -9.89 -5.20 6.14
CA ILE A 182 -10.39 -5.02 7.51
C ILE A 182 -10.22 -3.57 7.94
N ALA A 183 -9.05 -2.97 7.69
CA ALA A 183 -8.79 -1.58 8.00
C ALA A 183 -9.76 -0.65 7.27
N TYR A 184 -9.87 -0.74 5.96
CA TYR A 184 -10.76 0.13 5.17
C TYR A 184 -12.23 -0.02 5.56
N SER A 185 -12.69 -1.27 5.71
CA SER A 185 -14.06 -1.56 6.14
C SER A 185 -14.37 -0.95 7.51
N THR A 186 -13.40 -0.95 8.43
CA THR A 186 -13.56 -0.36 9.77
C THR A 186 -13.52 1.16 9.71
N LEU A 187 -12.55 1.74 9.00
CA LEU A 187 -12.32 3.18 8.95
C LEU A 187 -13.41 3.94 8.18
N LEU A 188 -13.99 3.32 7.15
CA LEU A 188 -15.04 3.91 6.31
C LEU A 188 -16.45 3.41 6.67
N SER A 189 -16.59 2.53 7.64
CA SER A 189 -17.88 1.92 8.01
C SER A 189 -18.60 1.26 6.83
N VAL A 190 -17.86 0.67 5.91
CA VAL A 190 -18.38 -0.10 4.76
C VAL A 190 -18.21 -1.58 5.04
N ASP A 191 -19.27 -2.37 4.90
CA ASP A 191 -19.25 -3.78 5.33
C ASP A 191 -18.38 -4.69 4.46
N SER A 192 -18.32 -4.43 3.15
CA SER A 192 -17.72 -5.35 2.19
C SER A 192 -16.68 -4.68 1.30
N VAL A 193 -15.65 -5.44 0.97
CA VAL A 193 -14.58 -5.06 0.04
C VAL A 193 -14.63 -5.98 -1.17
N ILE A 194 -14.57 -5.40 -2.35
CA ILE A 194 -14.42 -6.10 -3.62
C ILE A 194 -12.95 -6.04 -4.01
N PHE A 195 -12.30 -7.19 -4.08
CA PHE A 195 -10.95 -7.33 -4.59
C PHE A 195 -11.00 -7.65 -6.08
N LEU A 196 -10.50 -6.73 -6.88
CA LEU A 196 -10.32 -6.93 -8.33
C LEU A 196 -8.86 -7.26 -8.61
N TYR A 197 -8.58 -8.53 -8.90
CA TYR A 197 -7.26 -8.97 -9.34
C TYR A 197 -7.17 -8.82 -10.85
N VAL A 198 -6.16 -8.09 -11.31
CA VAL A 198 -5.91 -7.83 -12.74
C VAL A 198 -4.55 -8.42 -13.12
N GLU A 199 -4.54 -9.29 -14.09
CA GLU A 199 -3.32 -9.81 -14.71
C GLU A 199 -2.70 -8.73 -15.61
N ARG A 200 -1.40 -8.48 -15.48
CA ARG A 200 -0.76 -7.31 -16.09
C ARG A 200 -0.55 -7.38 -17.59
N ASP A 201 -0.44 -8.58 -18.15
CA ASP A 201 -0.06 -8.72 -19.57
C ASP A 201 -1.28 -8.60 -20.50
N LEU A 202 -2.37 -9.29 -20.17
CA LEU A 202 -3.60 -9.34 -20.97
C LEU A 202 -4.79 -8.66 -20.29
N LEU A 203 -4.59 -8.11 -19.12
CA LEU A 203 -5.65 -7.46 -18.30
C LEU A 203 -6.85 -8.37 -17.99
N ASN A 204 -6.61 -9.70 -17.91
CA ASN A 204 -7.60 -10.62 -17.40
C ASN A 204 -8.00 -10.26 -15.98
N LYS A 205 -9.26 -10.46 -15.62
CA LYS A 205 -9.83 -10.00 -14.35
C LYS A 205 -10.45 -11.14 -13.57
N LYS A 206 -10.23 -11.16 -12.26
CA LYS A 206 -10.95 -12.00 -11.28
C LYS A 206 -11.40 -11.12 -10.13
N CYS A 207 -12.62 -11.34 -9.67
CA CYS A 207 -13.21 -10.56 -8.60
C CYS A 207 -13.59 -11.46 -7.44
N PHE A 208 -13.28 -11.03 -6.20
CA PHE A 208 -13.67 -11.72 -4.98
C PHE A 208 -14.21 -10.71 -3.98
N GLN A 209 -15.31 -11.03 -3.33
CA GLN A 209 -15.84 -10.24 -2.23
C GLN A 209 -15.29 -10.76 -0.90
N TYR A 210 -14.97 -9.84 -0.01
CA TYR A 210 -14.60 -10.14 1.38
C TYR A 210 -15.38 -9.22 2.32
N THR A 211 -16.03 -9.83 3.31
CA THR A 211 -16.77 -9.12 4.35
C THR A 211 -16.11 -9.40 5.69
N PRO A 212 -15.33 -8.44 6.23
CA PRO A 212 -14.69 -8.60 7.52
C PRO A 212 -15.71 -8.88 8.63
N THR A 213 -15.40 -9.85 9.46
CA THR A 213 -16.21 -10.17 10.64
C THR A 213 -16.07 -9.09 11.72
N LYS A 214 -17.04 -8.98 12.62
CA LYS A 214 -16.95 -8.09 13.78
C LYS A 214 -15.68 -8.36 14.60
N LYS A 215 -15.32 -9.63 14.81
CA LYS A 215 -14.10 -10.02 15.55
C LYS A 215 -12.83 -9.48 14.89
N GLU A 216 -12.74 -9.50 13.56
CA GLU A 216 -11.59 -8.96 12.83
C GLU A 216 -11.53 -7.43 12.93
N LYS A 217 -12.66 -6.74 12.82
CA LYS A 217 -12.75 -5.29 13.01
C LYS A 217 -12.38 -4.89 14.45
N ASP A 218 -12.90 -5.59 15.46
CA ASP A 218 -12.59 -5.33 16.87
C ASP A 218 -11.10 -5.57 17.17
N LYS A 219 -10.51 -6.61 16.58
CA LYS A 219 -9.07 -6.86 16.66
C LYS A 219 -8.27 -5.74 16.03
N PHE A 220 -8.63 -5.27 14.84
CA PHE A 220 -7.97 -4.14 14.18
C PHE A 220 -7.97 -2.90 15.07
N VAL A 221 -9.12 -2.54 15.68
CA VAL A 221 -9.23 -1.41 16.60
C VAL A 221 -8.32 -1.59 17.83
N SER A 222 -8.27 -2.80 18.39
CA SER A 222 -7.37 -3.13 19.51
C SER A 222 -5.90 -2.99 19.11
N ASP A 223 -5.53 -3.50 17.94
CA ASP A 223 -4.17 -3.44 17.40
C ASP A 223 -3.72 -1.99 17.17
N VAL A 224 -4.61 -1.12 16.65
CA VAL A 224 -4.32 0.31 16.46
C VAL A 224 -4.14 1.03 17.80
N LYS A 225 -5.00 0.76 18.80
CA LYS A 225 -4.86 1.32 20.14
C LYS A 225 -3.55 0.89 20.80
N TYR A 226 -3.17 -0.36 20.65
CA TYR A 226 -1.88 -0.85 21.14
C TYR A 226 -0.69 -0.18 20.42
N ALA A 227 -0.78 -0.02 19.09
CA ALA A 227 0.24 0.71 18.33
C ALA A 227 0.36 2.17 18.81
N THR A 228 -0.78 2.85 19.03
CA THR A 228 -0.83 4.22 19.57
C THR A 228 -0.14 4.30 20.93
N HIS A 229 -0.47 3.39 21.86
CA HIS A 229 0.19 3.31 23.16
C HIS A 229 1.72 3.13 23.01
N CYS A 230 2.14 2.21 22.15
CA CYS A 230 3.58 2.01 21.91
C CYS A 230 4.28 3.27 21.35
N ILE A 231 3.60 4.00 20.46
CA ILE A 231 4.14 5.25 19.89
C ILE A 231 4.25 6.33 20.95
N GLU A 232 3.23 6.52 21.78
CA GLU A 232 3.18 7.53 22.84
C GLU A 232 4.30 7.32 23.89
N TYR A 233 4.60 6.06 24.22
CA TYR A 233 5.60 5.73 25.24
C TYR A 233 6.97 5.32 24.67
N GLY A 234 7.16 5.40 23.34
CA GLY A 234 8.40 4.99 22.68
C GLY A 234 8.69 3.50 22.81
N LEU A 235 7.66 2.67 22.96
CA LEU A 235 7.81 1.23 23.09
C LEU A 235 7.83 0.56 21.70
N ILE A 236 8.63 -0.48 21.56
CA ILE A 236 8.63 -1.31 20.35
C ILE A 236 7.94 -2.63 20.66
N PRO A 237 6.82 -2.95 19.96
CA PRO A 237 6.11 -4.22 20.15
C PRO A 237 7.00 -5.43 19.89
N ALA A 238 6.69 -6.56 20.51
CA ALA A 238 7.32 -7.84 20.20
C ALA A 238 7.16 -8.19 18.72
N LYS A 239 8.09 -8.98 18.20
CA LYS A 239 8.03 -9.47 16.84
C LYS A 239 6.81 -10.41 16.68
N PRO A 240 5.99 -10.24 15.64
CA PRO A 240 4.83 -11.11 15.45
C PRO A 240 5.24 -12.56 15.15
N ILE A 241 4.50 -13.53 15.68
CA ILE A 241 4.75 -14.96 15.53
C ILE A 241 4.78 -15.37 14.05
N GLU A 242 3.93 -14.77 13.23
CA GLU A 242 3.88 -14.98 11.77
C GLU A 242 5.20 -14.67 11.09
N ALA A 243 5.96 -13.71 11.62
CA ALA A 243 7.28 -13.36 11.09
C ALA A 243 8.35 -14.42 11.37
N GLU A 244 8.12 -15.29 12.35
CA GLU A 244 8.99 -16.43 12.67
C GLU A 244 8.61 -17.65 11.85
N GLN A 245 7.32 -17.84 11.59
CA GLN A 245 6.76 -18.99 10.88
C GLN A 245 6.86 -18.88 9.35
N ASP A 246 6.77 -17.68 8.78
CA ASP A 246 6.86 -17.45 7.34
C ASP A 246 7.94 -16.40 7.02
N LYS A 247 9.06 -16.86 6.46
CA LYS A 247 10.16 -15.99 6.01
C LYS A 247 9.71 -14.92 4.99
N ARG A 248 8.64 -15.18 4.24
CA ARG A 248 8.08 -14.24 3.26
C ARG A 248 7.28 -13.11 3.92
N PHE A 249 6.88 -13.27 5.19
CA PHE A 249 6.19 -12.23 5.93
C PHE A 249 6.98 -10.91 5.96
N CYS A 250 8.30 -11.00 6.14
CA CYS A 250 9.21 -9.85 6.23
C CYS A 250 9.95 -9.53 4.93
N ALA A 251 9.66 -10.21 3.81
CA ALA A 251 10.44 -10.09 2.56
C ALA A 251 10.58 -8.66 2.02
N TYR A 252 9.57 -7.81 2.27
CA TYR A 252 9.55 -6.40 1.82
C TYR A 252 9.48 -5.42 2.99
N CYS A 253 9.86 -5.86 4.20
CA CYS A 253 9.86 -4.99 5.36
C CYS A 253 11.01 -3.98 5.29
N ARG A 254 10.70 -2.70 5.47
CA ARG A 254 11.69 -1.60 5.43
C ARG A 254 12.55 -1.51 6.70
N TYR A 255 12.24 -2.26 7.75
CA TYR A 255 12.86 -2.18 9.07
C TYR A 255 13.54 -3.48 9.48
N THR A 256 14.01 -4.28 8.51
CA THR A 256 14.58 -5.62 8.79
C THR A 256 15.82 -5.57 9.67
N ASP A 257 16.67 -4.55 9.51
CA ASP A 257 17.93 -4.44 10.25
C ASP A 257 17.67 -4.08 11.72
N GLU A 258 16.77 -3.13 11.97
CA GLU A 258 16.36 -2.78 13.33
C GLU A 258 15.59 -3.94 13.99
N CYS A 259 14.70 -4.58 13.25
CA CYS A 259 13.91 -5.69 13.76
C CYS A 259 14.73 -6.94 14.12
N LYS A 260 15.89 -7.14 13.49
CA LYS A 260 16.83 -8.23 13.84
C LYS A 260 17.57 -8.00 15.15
N ARG A 261 17.69 -6.76 15.62
CA ARG A 261 18.44 -6.42 16.86
C ARG A 261 17.71 -6.89 18.10
N SER A 262 16.37 -6.92 18.07
CA SER A 262 15.57 -7.43 19.18
C SER A 262 14.34 -8.18 18.66
N THR A 263 14.01 -9.29 19.32
CA THR A 263 12.76 -10.05 19.10
C THR A 263 11.69 -9.71 20.12
N GLU A 264 12.08 -9.12 21.26
CA GLU A 264 11.22 -8.78 22.38
C GLU A 264 10.74 -7.33 22.32
N GLU A 265 9.74 -6.99 23.12
CA GLU A 265 9.31 -5.62 23.36
C GLU A 265 10.44 -4.85 24.09
N TYR A 266 10.74 -3.63 23.63
CA TYR A 266 11.76 -2.79 24.26
C TYR A 266 11.45 -1.31 24.07
N LYS A 267 12.06 -0.47 24.87
CA LYS A 267 11.96 0.99 24.75
C LYS A 267 12.89 1.50 23.66
N TYR A 268 12.39 2.31 22.75
CA TYR A 268 13.14 2.88 21.66
C TYR A 268 13.71 4.24 22.10
N LYS A 269 15.02 4.35 22.17
CA LYS A 269 15.78 5.50 22.64
C LYS A 269 15.39 5.92 24.07
N GLU A 270 16.13 5.45 25.04
CA GLU A 270 16.31 6.19 26.30
C GLU A 270 17.26 7.36 26.09
#